data_6be5e00645c403714a1deef052e1b7e3
#
_entry.id   6be5e00645c403714a1deef052e1b7e3
#
_cell.length_a   1.000
_cell.length_b   1.000
_cell.length_c   1.000
_cell.angle_alpha   90.00
_cell.angle_beta   90.00
_cell.angle_gamma   90.00
#
_symmetry.space_group_name_H-M   'P 1'
#
loop_
_entity.id
_entity.type
_entity.pdbx_description
1 polymer ?
#
loop_
_entity_poly.entity_id
_entity_poly.type
_entity_poly.pdbx_seq_one_letter_code
_entity_poly.pdbx_strand_id
1 'polypeptide(L)'
;MTSGLKAPSARTRSAPMTDHDIYLFREGSHMRLYERLGAHLDAVEGVAGCRFAVWAPNAARASVIGDFNGWDPAPHALQARPDGSGIWEGFVPGAKHGQCYKYRIESRRHGAVLEKGDPFAFAWEEPPRTASRIWSLDHDWQDAEWMANRAKVNALDAPFSVYEMHLGSWMRPDGNPGGFLNYREMAVRLADYLVQTGFTHVELMPVTEHPFYGSWGYQTTGYFAPTARYGTPEDFMFFVDHLHQRGIGVILDWVPSHFPSDAHGLAQFDGTALYEHADPRQGFHPEWQSCIFNYGRNEVRGFLGSSALFWFDRYHVDGIRVDAVASMLYLDYGRKAGEWIPNEHGGHENLAAVSFLREVNSAVYREYPDVQ
;
A
#
# COMPACT_ATOMS: atom_id res chain seq x y z
N MET A 1 -13.23 -11.25 33.05
CA MET A 1 -11.94 -11.86 32.65
C MET A 1 -11.28 -10.90 31.72
N THR A 2 -10.35 -10.13 32.23
CA THR A 2 -9.64 -9.06 31.50
C THR A 2 -8.60 -9.71 30.58
N SER A 3 -8.86 -9.80 29.29
CA SER A 3 -7.83 -10.14 28.30
C SER A 3 -6.91 -8.92 28.15
N GLY A 4 -5.69 -9.05 28.66
CA GLY A 4 -4.68 -8.02 28.54
C GLY A 4 -4.35 -7.75 27.07
N LEU A 5 -4.54 -6.52 26.66
CA LEU A 5 -3.98 -5.98 25.43
C LEU A 5 -2.46 -6.17 25.49
N LYS A 6 -1.92 -6.95 24.58
CA LYS A 6 -0.48 -7.05 24.37
C LYS A 6 0.04 -5.68 23.93
N ALA A 7 1.02 -5.17 24.66
CA ALA A 7 1.82 -4.02 24.24
C ALA A 7 2.38 -4.25 22.81
N PRO A 8 2.58 -3.20 22.01
CA PRO A 8 3.13 -3.32 20.66
C PRO A 8 4.46 -4.06 20.72
N SER A 9 4.58 -5.07 19.88
CA SER A 9 5.67 -6.03 19.87
C SER A 9 7.00 -5.37 19.51
N ALA A 10 8.03 -5.81 20.22
CA ALA A 10 9.43 -5.65 19.81
C ALA A 10 9.60 -5.87 18.30
N ARG A 11 10.47 -5.02 17.68
CA ARG A 11 10.91 -5.09 16.28
C ARG A 11 10.81 -6.50 15.73
N THR A 12 9.83 -6.75 14.87
CA THR A 12 9.71 -8.03 14.18
C THR A 12 10.93 -8.12 13.26
N ARG A 13 11.91 -8.96 13.61
CA ARG A 13 13.02 -9.24 12.70
C ARG A 13 12.40 -9.81 11.43
N SER A 14 12.72 -9.20 10.30
CA SER A 14 12.41 -9.76 8.99
C SER A 14 12.90 -11.21 8.94
N ALA A 15 12.02 -12.11 8.56
CA ALA A 15 12.36 -13.50 8.35
C ALA A 15 11.90 -13.91 6.94
N PRO A 16 12.60 -14.82 6.28
CA PRO A 16 12.14 -15.41 5.02
C PRO A 16 10.72 -15.95 5.16
N MET A 17 9.98 -16.00 4.06
CA MET A 17 8.66 -16.64 4.05
C MET A 17 8.77 -18.11 4.48
N THR A 18 7.94 -18.49 5.44
CA THR A 18 7.80 -19.89 5.89
C THR A 18 6.87 -20.66 4.97
N ASP A 19 6.83 -22.00 5.10
CA ASP A 19 5.87 -22.83 4.36
C ASP A 19 4.43 -22.46 4.70
N HIS A 20 4.16 -22.02 5.95
CA HIS A 20 2.85 -21.53 6.36
C HIS A 20 2.51 -20.20 5.69
N ASP A 21 3.46 -19.26 5.59
CA ASP A 21 3.26 -18.00 4.86
C ASP A 21 2.94 -18.28 3.38
N ILE A 22 3.63 -19.25 2.75
CA ILE A 22 3.36 -19.67 1.36
C ILE A 22 1.97 -20.29 1.20
N TYR A 23 1.55 -21.12 2.16
CA TYR A 23 0.20 -21.68 2.15
C TYR A 23 -0.85 -20.56 2.17
N LEU A 24 -0.75 -19.62 3.11
CA LEU A 24 -1.67 -18.49 3.24
C LEU A 24 -1.62 -17.55 2.02
N PHE A 25 -0.42 -17.35 1.45
CA PHE A 25 -0.23 -16.54 0.23
C PHE A 25 -1.00 -17.12 -0.96
N ARG A 26 -0.88 -18.45 -1.18
CA ARG A 26 -1.60 -19.15 -2.26
C ARG A 26 -3.10 -19.20 -2.05
N GLU A 27 -3.53 -19.25 -0.80
CA GLU A 27 -4.95 -19.24 -0.44
C GLU A 27 -5.57 -17.83 -0.54
N GLY A 28 -4.73 -16.77 -0.50
CA GLY A 28 -5.15 -15.37 -0.54
C GLY A 28 -5.54 -14.81 0.83
N SER A 29 -5.24 -15.54 1.91
CA SER A 29 -5.58 -15.16 3.28
C SER A 29 -4.41 -14.57 4.08
N HIS A 30 -3.23 -14.42 3.48
CA HIS A 30 -2.09 -13.78 4.10
C HIS A 30 -2.25 -12.25 4.09
N MET A 31 -2.75 -11.68 5.18
CA MET A 31 -3.06 -10.24 5.29
C MET A 31 -1.92 -9.39 5.85
N ARG A 32 -0.70 -9.96 5.99
CA ARG A 32 0.52 -9.27 6.48
C ARG A 32 1.73 -9.53 5.57
N LEU A 33 1.50 -9.55 4.25
CA LEU A 33 2.57 -9.80 3.26
C LEU A 33 3.68 -8.74 3.32
N TYR A 34 3.38 -7.53 3.79
CA TYR A 34 4.36 -6.46 4.00
C TYR A 34 5.43 -6.78 5.05
N GLU A 35 5.27 -7.83 5.85
CA GLU A 35 6.29 -8.31 6.79
C GLU A 35 7.28 -9.29 6.12
N ARG A 36 6.96 -9.76 4.94
CA ARG A 36 7.67 -10.83 4.22
C ARG A 36 8.18 -10.42 2.85
N LEU A 37 7.34 -9.77 2.05
CA LEU A 37 7.68 -9.27 0.72
C LEU A 37 8.16 -7.83 0.82
N GLY A 38 8.95 -7.41 -0.18
CA GLY A 38 9.58 -6.09 -0.19
C GLY A 38 11.04 -6.12 0.27
N ALA A 39 11.50 -4.97 0.76
CA ALA A 39 12.88 -4.76 1.23
C ALA A 39 12.92 -4.60 2.76
N HIS A 40 13.64 -5.48 3.43
CA HIS A 40 13.73 -5.49 4.89
C HIS A 40 15.18 -5.50 5.36
N LEU A 41 15.56 -4.51 6.16
CA LEU A 41 16.87 -4.47 6.82
C LEU A 41 17.01 -5.66 7.79
N ASP A 42 18.12 -6.37 7.67
CA ASP A 42 18.41 -7.57 8.44
C ASP A 42 19.93 -7.76 8.63
N ALA A 43 20.29 -8.75 9.43
CA ALA A 43 21.66 -9.21 9.54
C ALA A 43 21.72 -10.73 9.39
N VAL A 44 22.44 -11.20 8.38
CA VAL A 44 22.66 -12.63 8.11
C VAL A 44 24.08 -12.99 8.50
N GLU A 45 24.23 -13.97 9.39
CA GLU A 45 25.56 -14.39 9.91
C GLU A 45 26.41 -13.22 10.44
N GLY A 46 25.74 -12.21 11.03
CA GLY A 46 26.40 -11.03 11.59
C GLY A 46 26.73 -9.93 10.57
N VAL A 47 26.44 -10.13 9.29
CA VAL A 47 26.63 -9.14 8.23
C VAL A 47 25.33 -8.35 8.05
N ALA A 48 25.36 -7.03 8.30
CA ALA A 48 24.22 -6.16 8.07
C ALA A 48 23.94 -5.96 6.57
N GLY A 49 22.68 -5.89 6.20
CA GLY A 49 22.24 -5.72 4.82
C GLY A 49 20.73 -5.62 4.69
N CYS A 50 20.20 -5.99 3.54
CA CYS A 50 18.78 -5.98 3.26
C CYS A 50 18.33 -7.29 2.59
N ARG A 51 17.24 -7.87 3.06
CA ARG A 51 16.52 -8.93 2.36
C ARG A 51 15.55 -8.31 1.38
N PHE A 52 15.47 -8.90 0.20
CA PHE A 52 14.53 -8.53 -0.84
C PHE A 52 13.71 -9.75 -1.22
N ALA A 53 12.40 -9.57 -1.36
CA ALA A 53 11.50 -10.61 -1.84
C ALA A 53 10.42 -10.00 -2.72
N VAL A 54 10.20 -10.60 -3.92
CA VAL A 54 9.24 -10.11 -4.92
C VAL A 54 8.50 -11.28 -5.56
N TRP A 55 7.22 -11.09 -5.80
CA TRP A 55 6.39 -12.04 -6.54
C TRP A 55 6.42 -11.75 -8.03
N ALA A 56 7.02 -12.66 -8.80
CA ALA A 56 7.16 -12.57 -10.26
C ALA A 56 7.19 -13.98 -10.89
N PRO A 57 6.04 -14.70 -10.91
CA PRO A 57 5.98 -16.11 -11.30
C PRO A 57 6.37 -16.37 -12.77
N ASN A 58 6.23 -15.37 -13.64
CA ASN A 58 6.58 -15.48 -15.05
C ASN A 58 7.98 -14.92 -15.37
N ALA A 59 8.77 -14.55 -14.36
CA ALA A 59 10.15 -14.15 -14.55
C ALA A 59 11.05 -15.35 -14.90
N ALA A 60 11.92 -15.17 -15.87
CA ALA A 60 13.05 -16.08 -16.15
C ALA A 60 14.22 -15.79 -15.20
N ARG A 61 14.40 -14.50 -14.85
CA ARG A 61 15.40 -14.01 -13.89
C ARG A 61 14.85 -12.76 -13.19
N ALA A 62 15.23 -12.57 -11.93
CA ALA A 62 14.98 -11.35 -11.18
C ALA A 62 16.29 -10.93 -10.49
N SER A 63 16.56 -9.63 -10.46
CA SER A 63 17.72 -9.03 -9.77
C SER A 63 17.26 -7.76 -9.05
N VAL A 64 18.00 -7.39 -8.00
CA VAL A 64 17.85 -6.07 -7.36
C VAL A 64 18.96 -5.15 -7.86
N ILE A 65 18.56 -3.99 -8.36
CA ILE A 65 19.45 -2.91 -8.79
C ILE A 65 19.22 -1.68 -7.92
N GLY A 66 20.27 -0.94 -7.59
CA GLY A 66 20.13 0.24 -6.73
C GLY A 66 21.48 0.90 -6.41
N ASP A 67 21.42 1.88 -5.50
CA ASP A 67 22.60 2.66 -5.11
C ASP A 67 23.75 1.82 -4.55
N PHE A 68 23.42 0.67 -3.93
CA PHE A 68 24.39 -0.25 -3.31
C PHE A 68 25.22 -1.06 -4.33
N ASN A 69 24.82 -1.10 -5.60
CA ASN A 69 25.53 -1.83 -6.66
C ASN A 69 25.71 -1.03 -7.96
N GLY A 70 25.53 0.30 -7.90
CA GLY A 70 25.62 1.17 -9.07
C GLY A 70 24.61 0.84 -10.16
N TRP A 71 23.45 0.28 -9.78
CA TRP A 71 22.36 -0.12 -10.68
C TRP A 71 22.74 -1.27 -11.63
N ASP A 72 23.79 -2.03 -11.31
CA ASP A 72 24.22 -3.23 -12.05
C ASP A 72 23.41 -4.46 -11.59
N PRO A 73 22.72 -5.17 -12.50
CA PRO A 73 21.94 -6.36 -12.15
C PRO A 73 22.79 -7.60 -11.83
N ALA A 74 24.06 -7.62 -12.23
CA ALA A 74 24.89 -8.83 -12.16
C ALA A 74 25.21 -9.31 -10.74
N PRO A 75 25.56 -8.42 -9.76
CA PRO A 75 26.01 -8.89 -8.44
C PRO A 75 24.86 -9.37 -7.53
N HIS A 76 23.61 -8.98 -7.79
CA HIS A 76 22.50 -9.25 -6.87
C HIS A 76 21.29 -9.89 -7.56
N ALA A 77 21.56 -11.02 -8.22
CA ALA A 77 20.50 -11.89 -8.73
C ALA A 77 19.74 -12.52 -7.56
N LEU A 78 18.40 -12.47 -7.63
CA LEU A 78 17.51 -13.15 -6.70
C LEU A 78 17.34 -14.62 -7.09
N GLN A 79 17.00 -15.46 -6.13
CA GLN A 79 16.73 -16.87 -6.32
C GLN A 79 15.23 -17.14 -6.27
N ALA A 80 14.72 -17.86 -7.27
CA ALA A 80 13.34 -18.32 -7.23
C ALA A 80 13.19 -19.39 -6.14
N ARG A 81 12.15 -19.28 -5.33
CA ARG A 81 11.82 -20.29 -4.34
C ARG A 81 11.48 -21.62 -5.03
N PRO A 82 11.95 -22.75 -4.48
CA PRO A 82 11.74 -24.06 -5.11
C PRO A 82 10.29 -24.58 -4.97
N ASP A 83 9.49 -23.96 -4.12
CA ASP A 83 8.10 -24.35 -3.84
C ASP A 83 7.11 -24.02 -4.98
N GLY A 84 7.53 -23.29 -6.01
CA GLY A 84 6.69 -22.90 -7.14
C GLY A 84 5.70 -21.78 -6.83
N SER A 85 5.90 -21.02 -5.76
CA SER A 85 5.10 -19.81 -5.43
C SER A 85 5.28 -18.67 -6.42
N GLY A 86 6.40 -18.69 -7.17
CA GLY A 86 6.79 -17.59 -8.05
C GLY A 86 7.43 -16.41 -7.31
N ILE A 87 7.78 -16.60 -6.04
CA ILE A 87 8.51 -15.61 -5.25
C ILE A 87 10.00 -15.76 -5.49
N TRP A 88 10.66 -14.62 -5.68
CA TRP A 88 12.12 -14.48 -5.81
C TRP A 88 12.64 -13.76 -4.59
N GLU A 89 13.71 -14.27 -3.98
CA GLU A 89 14.25 -13.71 -2.75
C GLU A 89 15.79 -13.73 -2.74
N GLY A 90 16.38 -12.82 -1.96
CA GLY A 90 17.82 -12.75 -1.78
C GLY A 90 18.21 -11.77 -0.68
N PHE A 91 19.47 -11.84 -0.26
CA PHE A 91 20.07 -10.93 0.71
C PHE A 91 21.21 -10.14 0.05
N VAL A 92 21.21 -8.83 0.26
CA VAL A 92 22.23 -7.91 -0.26
C VAL A 92 23.03 -7.36 0.92
N PRO A 93 24.25 -7.86 1.14
CA PRO A 93 25.12 -7.37 2.21
C PRO A 93 25.49 -5.91 1.98
N GLY A 94 25.50 -5.12 3.05
CA GLY A 94 25.89 -3.70 3.01
C GLY A 94 24.82 -2.75 2.46
N ALA A 95 23.69 -3.23 1.97
CA ALA A 95 22.57 -2.38 1.61
C ALA A 95 21.98 -1.70 2.88
N LYS A 96 21.64 -0.40 2.78
CA LYS A 96 21.33 0.46 3.92
C LYS A 96 20.00 1.18 3.76
N HIS A 97 19.45 1.59 4.90
CA HIS A 97 18.31 2.50 4.97
C HIS A 97 18.49 3.73 4.08
N GLY A 98 17.44 4.12 3.38
CA GLY A 98 17.38 5.29 2.51
C GLY A 98 17.91 5.09 1.10
N GLN A 99 18.64 4.01 0.79
CA GLN A 99 19.14 3.75 -0.55
C GLN A 99 17.99 3.42 -1.52
N CYS A 100 18.11 3.90 -2.75
CA CYS A 100 17.16 3.66 -3.82
C CYS A 100 17.40 2.29 -4.48
N TYR A 101 16.30 1.65 -4.91
CA TYR A 101 16.37 0.36 -5.62
C TYR A 101 15.16 0.13 -6.52
N LYS A 102 15.32 -0.81 -7.45
CA LYS A 102 14.27 -1.42 -8.27
C LYS A 102 14.51 -2.92 -8.42
N TYR A 103 13.47 -3.62 -8.84
CA TYR A 103 13.60 -4.97 -9.36
C TYR A 103 13.79 -4.92 -10.88
N ARG A 104 14.84 -5.59 -11.38
CA ARG A 104 15.02 -5.86 -12.79
C ARG A 104 14.53 -7.27 -13.08
N ILE A 105 13.48 -7.38 -13.87
CA ILE A 105 12.78 -8.62 -14.17
C ILE A 105 12.96 -8.96 -15.64
N GLU A 106 13.53 -10.13 -15.94
CA GLU A 106 13.59 -10.68 -17.28
C GLU A 106 12.42 -11.66 -17.43
N SER A 107 11.43 -11.30 -18.21
CA SER A 107 10.21 -12.09 -18.39
C SER A 107 10.48 -13.32 -19.27
N ARG A 108 9.86 -14.46 -18.93
CA ARG A 108 9.80 -15.62 -19.84
C ARG A 108 8.98 -15.33 -21.08
N ARG A 109 8.09 -14.33 -21.02
CA ARG A 109 7.25 -13.93 -22.14
C ARG A 109 8.00 -12.90 -23.00
N HIS A 110 8.38 -13.33 -24.19
CA HIS A 110 9.05 -12.48 -25.20
C HIS A 110 10.43 -11.94 -24.79
N GLY A 111 11.03 -12.40 -23.71
CA GLY A 111 12.34 -11.94 -23.24
C GLY A 111 12.37 -10.45 -22.83
N ALA A 112 11.21 -9.86 -22.52
CA ALA A 112 11.12 -8.47 -22.07
C ALA A 112 11.92 -8.25 -20.79
N VAL A 113 12.68 -7.16 -20.73
CA VAL A 113 13.39 -6.71 -19.54
C VAL A 113 12.68 -5.50 -18.96
N LEU A 114 12.29 -5.59 -17.70
CA LEU A 114 11.50 -4.61 -17.00
C LEU A 114 12.22 -4.12 -15.75
N GLU A 115 12.13 -2.82 -15.47
CA GLU A 115 12.60 -2.23 -14.21
C GLU A 115 11.40 -1.72 -13.42
N LYS A 116 11.08 -2.43 -12.34
CA LYS A 116 9.89 -2.22 -11.53
C LYS A 116 10.24 -1.68 -10.15
N GLY A 117 9.44 -0.74 -9.67
CA GLY A 117 9.43 -0.43 -8.25
C GLY A 117 8.91 -1.61 -7.44
N ASP A 118 9.17 -1.60 -6.16
CA ASP A 118 8.73 -2.66 -5.26
C ASP A 118 7.26 -2.44 -4.85
N PRO A 119 6.36 -3.39 -5.13
CA PRO A 119 4.96 -3.28 -4.73
C PRO A 119 4.73 -3.12 -3.22
N PHE A 120 5.68 -3.60 -2.40
CA PHE A 120 5.64 -3.55 -0.93
C PHE A 120 6.56 -2.49 -0.33
N ALA A 121 7.10 -1.56 -1.11
CA ALA A 121 7.99 -0.52 -0.61
C ALA A 121 7.28 0.41 0.39
N PHE A 122 7.93 0.68 1.52
CA PHE A 122 7.45 1.61 2.55
C PHE A 122 7.80 3.07 2.26
N ALA A 123 8.71 3.31 1.31
CA ALA A 123 9.09 4.65 0.87
C ALA A 123 9.51 4.63 -0.61
N TRP A 124 9.32 5.75 -1.27
CA TRP A 124 9.68 5.97 -2.67
C TRP A 124 10.48 7.25 -2.82
N GLU A 125 11.12 7.43 -3.96
CA GLU A 125 11.62 8.73 -4.36
C GLU A 125 10.46 9.68 -4.66
N GLU A 126 10.70 10.97 -4.43
CA GLU A 126 9.76 11.99 -4.85
C GLU A 126 9.64 12.00 -6.39
N PRO A 127 8.42 11.97 -6.95
CA PRO A 127 8.21 12.09 -8.39
C PRO A 127 8.83 13.38 -8.98
N PRO A 128 9.38 13.33 -10.21
CA PRO A 128 9.16 12.30 -11.23
C PRO A 128 10.10 11.09 -11.15
N ARG A 129 10.95 10.99 -10.13
CA ARG A 129 11.76 9.80 -9.90
C ARG A 129 10.88 8.63 -9.50
N THR A 130 11.36 7.39 -9.74
CA THR A 130 10.48 6.21 -9.74
C THR A 130 11.08 5.01 -9.00
N ALA A 131 12.13 5.21 -8.22
CA ALA A 131 12.70 4.11 -7.45
C ALA A 131 12.02 3.99 -6.07
N SER A 132 11.92 2.78 -5.60
CA SER A 132 11.62 2.47 -4.21
C SER A 132 12.85 2.75 -3.33
N ARG A 133 12.63 2.96 -2.03
CA ARG A 133 13.70 3.18 -1.06
C ARG A 133 13.68 2.09 0.01
N ILE A 134 14.84 1.57 0.38
CA ILE A 134 14.97 0.70 1.54
C ILE A 134 14.59 1.50 2.77
N TRP A 135 13.54 1.08 3.48
CA TRP A 135 13.02 1.85 4.59
C TRP A 135 12.58 0.95 5.74
N SER A 136 12.92 1.33 6.97
CA SER A 136 12.36 0.76 8.18
C SER A 136 11.46 1.80 8.82
N LEU A 137 10.25 1.43 9.16
CA LEU A 137 9.32 2.29 9.87
C LEU A 137 9.66 2.29 11.37
N ASP A 138 10.04 3.45 11.90
CA ASP A 138 10.45 3.59 13.29
C ASP A 138 9.90 4.92 13.84
N HIS A 139 8.85 4.85 14.68
CA HIS A 139 8.21 6.00 15.30
C HIS A 139 7.86 5.68 16.76
N ASP A 140 8.14 6.63 17.64
CA ASP A 140 7.79 6.54 19.06
C ASP A 140 6.40 7.18 19.28
N TRP A 141 5.36 6.36 19.19
CA TRP A 141 3.97 6.77 19.27
C TRP A 141 3.61 7.34 20.63
N GLN A 142 2.98 8.51 20.65
CA GLN A 142 2.49 9.20 21.84
C GLN A 142 0.96 9.19 21.93
N ASP A 143 0.28 8.41 21.13
CA ASP A 143 -1.17 8.33 20.98
C ASP A 143 -1.86 7.28 21.87
N ALA A 144 -1.19 6.77 22.90
CA ALA A 144 -1.70 5.69 23.73
C ALA A 144 -3.08 5.98 24.37
N GLU A 145 -3.34 7.24 24.75
CA GLU A 145 -4.64 7.66 25.29
C GLU A 145 -5.74 7.59 24.22
N TRP A 146 -5.45 8.05 23.00
CA TRP A 146 -6.36 7.94 21.85
C TRP A 146 -6.70 6.48 21.57
N MET A 147 -5.68 5.63 21.41
CA MET A 147 -5.85 4.20 21.11
C MET A 147 -6.65 3.47 22.18
N ALA A 148 -6.52 3.84 23.44
CA ALA A 148 -7.31 3.28 24.55
C ALA A 148 -8.79 3.74 24.50
N ASN A 149 -9.09 4.90 23.92
CA ASN A 149 -10.43 5.48 23.85
C ASN A 149 -11.09 5.37 22.47
N ARG A 150 -10.36 4.93 21.44
CA ARG A 150 -10.81 4.89 20.03
C ARG A 150 -12.16 4.20 19.86
N ALA A 151 -12.38 3.07 20.55
CA ALA A 151 -13.66 2.37 20.53
C ALA A 151 -14.86 3.20 20.98
N LYS A 152 -14.66 4.21 21.85
CA LYS A 152 -15.73 5.11 22.28
C LYS A 152 -15.94 6.23 21.27
N VAL A 153 -14.87 6.75 20.70
CA VAL A 153 -14.92 7.84 19.71
C VAL A 153 -15.57 7.36 18.42
N ASN A 154 -15.26 6.13 18.01
CA ASN A 154 -15.80 5.50 16.81
C ASN A 154 -17.09 4.69 17.05
N ALA A 155 -17.70 4.76 18.23
CA ALA A 155 -18.94 4.05 18.51
C ALA A 155 -20.08 4.55 17.59
N LEU A 156 -20.98 3.64 17.20
CA LEU A 156 -22.09 3.95 16.29
C LEU A 156 -23.06 5.03 16.79
N ASP A 157 -23.09 5.26 18.10
CA ASP A 157 -23.89 6.29 18.77
C ASP A 157 -23.09 7.53 19.19
N ALA A 158 -21.80 7.58 18.87
CA ALA A 158 -20.96 8.74 19.10
C ALA A 158 -21.18 9.83 18.03
N PRO A 159 -21.03 11.12 18.39
CA PRO A 159 -21.00 12.20 17.40
C PRO A 159 -19.87 11.98 16.41
N PHE A 160 -20.18 12.05 15.12
CA PHE A 160 -19.22 11.82 14.04
C PHE A 160 -19.35 12.90 12.97
N SER A 161 -18.28 13.67 12.77
CA SER A 161 -18.19 14.67 11.69
C SER A 161 -16.82 14.61 11.04
N VAL A 162 -16.80 14.56 9.71
CA VAL A 162 -15.58 14.36 8.92
C VAL A 162 -15.29 15.60 8.09
N TYR A 163 -14.03 16.03 8.11
CA TYR A 163 -13.48 17.03 7.20
C TYR A 163 -12.62 16.35 6.14
N GLU A 164 -13.10 16.31 4.90
CA GLU A 164 -12.34 15.76 3.78
C GLU A 164 -11.36 16.80 3.23
N MET A 165 -10.11 16.40 2.95
CA MET A 165 -9.11 17.31 2.40
C MET A 165 -8.05 16.62 1.54
N HIS A 166 -7.51 17.38 0.58
CA HIS A 166 -6.32 17.02 -0.18
C HIS A 166 -5.10 17.74 0.42
N LEU A 167 -4.12 16.97 0.91
CA LEU A 167 -2.96 17.50 1.62
C LEU A 167 -2.21 18.60 0.85
N GLY A 168 -1.97 18.38 -0.44
CA GLY A 168 -1.18 19.28 -1.27
C GLY A 168 -1.87 20.58 -1.67
N SER A 169 -3.19 20.73 -1.47
CA SER A 169 -3.93 21.94 -1.86
C SER A 169 -4.66 22.63 -0.70
N TRP A 170 -4.72 22.01 0.47
CA TRP A 170 -5.45 22.54 1.62
C TRP A 170 -4.93 23.90 2.09
N MET A 171 -3.61 24.01 2.26
CA MET A 171 -2.94 25.26 2.67
C MET A 171 -1.55 25.35 2.04
N ARG A 172 -1.09 26.56 1.76
CA ARG A 172 0.26 26.81 1.24
C ARG A 172 1.18 27.36 2.32
N PRO A 173 2.50 27.13 2.22
CA PRO A 173 3.48 27.78 3.09
C PRO A 173 3.42 29.29 2.95
N ASP A 174 3.62 30.02 4.05
CA ASP A 174 3.66 31.47 4.05
C ASP A 174 4.80 31.98 3.15
N GLY A 175 4.46 32.88 2.22
CA GLY A 175 5.42 33.44 1.25
C GLY A 175 5.82 32.50 0.10
N ASN A 176 5.28 31.29 0.02
CA ASN A 176 5.53 30.35 -1.09
C ASN A 176 4.24 29.73 -1.64
N PRO A 177 3.51 30.44 -2.50
CA PRO A 177 2.22 29.95 -3.02
C PRO A 177 2.33 28.71 -3.94
N GLY A 178 3.52 28.42 -4.44
CA GLY A 178 3.78 27.21 -5.25
C GLY A 178 4.30 26.01 -4.47
N GLY A 179 4.63 26.19 -3.17
CA GLY A 179 5.15 25.14 -2.31
C GLY A 179 4.06 24.29 -1.65
N PHE A 180 4.50 23.24 -0.97
CA PHE A 180 3.67 22.40 -0.12
C PHE A 180 4.10 22.54 1.34
N LEU A 181 3.16 22.45 2.27
CA LEU A 181 3.48 22.17 3.66
C LEU A 181 3.97 20.71 3.76
N ASN A 182 4.95 20.44 4.61
CA ASN A 182 5.30 19.08 4.95
C ASN A 182 4.31 18.48 5.96
N TYR A 183 4.36 17.15 6.16
CA TYR A 183 3.45 16.44 7.06
C TYR A 183 3.44 17.04 8.48
N ARG A 184 4.61 17.42 9.03
CA ARG A 184 4.72 17.98 10.39
C ARG A 184 4.09 19.36 10.51
N GLU A 185 4.33 20.24 9.54
CA GLU A 185 3.70 21.56 9.50
C GLU A 185 2.19 21.49 9.33
N MET A 186 1.73 20.58 8.45
CA MET A 186 0.29 20.32 8.26
C MET A 186 -0.37 19.81 9.52
N ALA A 187 0.25 18.87 10.24
CA ALA A 187 -0.30 18.28 11.45
C ALA A 187 -0.72 19.35 12.47
N VAL A 188 0.18 20.30 12.74
CA VAL A 188 -0.06 21.38 13.73
C VAL A 188 -1.20 22.31 13.27
N ARG A 189 -1.10 22.81 12.04
CA ARG A 189 -2.11 23.77 11.52
C ARG A 189 -3.49 23.12 11.36
N LEU A 190 -3.52 21.88 10.92
CA LEU A 190 -4.77 21.14 10.70
C LEU A 190 -5.45 20.79 12.03
N ALA A 191 -4.69 20.32 13.02
CA ALA A 191 -5.23 20.02 14.33
C ALA A 191 -5.91 21.23 14.96
N ASP A 192 -5.27 22.42 14.92
CA ASP A 192 -5.85 23.66 15.42
C ASP A 192 -7.13 24.03 14.67
N TYR A 193 -7.14 23.91 13.34
CA TYR A 193 -8.32 24.19 12.51
C TYR A 193 -9.48 23.24 12.83
N LEU A 194 -9.25 21.93 12.93
CA LEU A 194 -10.27 20.94 13.19
C LEU A 194 -10.87 21.07 14.59
N VAL A 195 -10.05 21.32 15.60
CA VAL A 195 -10.51 21.58 16.96
C VAL A 195 -11.36 22.85 17.01
N GLN A 196 -10.92 23.93 16.36
CA GLN A 196 -11.67 25.19 16.31
C GLN A 196 -13.01 25.07 15.59
N THR A 197 -13.09 24.26 14.54
CA THR A 197 -14.29 24.05 13.72
C THR A 197 -15.19 22.94 14.23
N GLY A 198 -14.73 22.11 15.18
CA GLY A 198 -15.52 21.08 15.85
C GLY A 198 -15.65 19.77 15.05
N PHE A 199 -14.76 19.50 14.10
CA PHE A 199 -14.71 18.20 13.44
C PHE A 199 -14.08 17.14 14.34
N THR A 200 -14.60 15.92 14.29
CA THR A 200 -14.09 14.77 15.06
C THR A 200 -13.03 13.98 14.30
N HIS A 201 -13.11 13.98 12.97
CA HIS A 201 -12.20 13.21 12.10
C HIS A 201 -11.80 14.05 10.88
N VAL A 202 -10.65 13.72 10.32
CA VAL A 202 -10.23 14.14 8.98
C VAL A 202 -10.19 12.94 8.06
N GLU A 203 -10.74 13.09 6.85
CA GLU A 203 -10.54 12.14 5.75
C GLU A 203 -9.52 12.73 4.79
N LEU A 204 -8.43 12.00 4.59
CA LEU A 204 -7.38 12.39 3.67
C LEU A 204 -7.64 11.75 2.31
N MET A 205 -7.87 12.57 1.27
CA MET A 205 -7.78 12.09 -0.11
C MET A 205 -6.47 11.31 -0.29
N PRO A 206 -6.35 10.38 -1.25
CA PRO A 206 -5.32 9.37 -1.21
C PRO A 206 -3.90 9.89 -0.94
N VAL A 207 -3.31 9.46 0.16
CA VAL A 207 -1.94 9.80 0.56
C VAL A 207 -0.91 8.80 0.04
N THR A 208 -1.36 7.67 -0.51
CA THR A 208 -0.51 6.64 -1.09
C THR A 208 0.34 7.21 -2.22
N GLU A 209 1.57 6.69 -2.37
CA GLU A 209 2.48 7.22 -3.39
C GLU A 209 1.93 7.06 -4.81
N HIS A 210 2.04 8.11 -5.60
CA HIS A 210 1.48 8.20 -6.95
C HIS A 210 2.37 9.07 -7.86
N PRO A 211 2.50 8.75 -9.17
CA PRO A 211 3.41 9.47 -10.07
C PRO A 211 2.88 10.84 -10.48
N PHE A 212 1.58 10.97 -10.67
CA PHE A 212 0.94 12.17 -11.24
C PHE A 212 0.18 12.97 -10.18
N TYR A 213 0.68 14.13 -9.81
CA TYR A 213 0.05 15.02 -8.82
C TYR A 213 -1.40 15.38 -9.14
N GLY A 214 -1.72 15.60 -10.43
CA GLY A 214 -3.07 15.95 -10.89
C GLY A 214 -4.10 14.84 -10.71
N SER A 215 -3.69 13.62 -10.36
CA SER A 215 -4.61 12.54 -10.00
C SER A 215 -5.15 12.66 -8.57
N TRP A 216 -4.63 13.58 -7.76
CA TRP A 216 -4.94 13.75 -6.32
C TRP A 216 -4.67 12.50 -5.47
N GLY A 217 -3.80 11.61 -5.98
CA GLY A 217 -3.47 10.33 -5.34
C GLY A 217 -4.27 9.13 -5.83
N TYR A 218 -5.31 9.32 -6.64
CA TYR A 218 -6.15 8.22 -7.15
C TYR A 218 -5.46 7.31 -8.17
N GLN A 219 -4.29 7.67 -8.68
CA GLN A 219 -3.45 6.83 -9.54
C GLN A 219 -2.28 6.25 -8.74
N THR A 220 -2.59 5.36 -7.79
CA THR A 220 -1.65 4.81 -6.81
C THR A 220 -0.62 3.87 -7.45
N THR A 221 0.67 4.05 -7.12
CA THR A 221 1.76 3.12 -7.44
C THR A 221 2.40 2.48 -6.20
N GLY A 222 2.35 3.15 -5.05
CA GLY A 222 2.93 2.66 -3.79
C GLY A 222 1.88 2.45 -2.71
N TYR A 223 1.34 1.23 -2.62
CA TYR A 223 0.21 0.88 -1.73
C TYR A 223 0.58 0.79 -0.24
N PHE A 224 1.88 0.80 0.08
CA PHE A 224 2.43 0.69 1.43
C PHE A 224 3.30 1.89 1.81
N ALA A 225 3.20 3.00 1.07
CA ALA A 225 3.99 4.20 1.31
C ALA A 225 3.14 5.45 1.24
N PRO A 226 3.26 6.38 2.19
CA PRO A 226 2.76 7.73 2.01
C PRO A 226 3.61 8.46 0.97
N THR A 227 2.99 9.38 0.22
CA THR A 227 3.69 10.12 -0.83
C THR A 227 4.88 10.90 -0.27
N ALA A 228 6.03 10.78 -0.94
CA ALA A 228 7.28 11.45 -0.56
C ALA A 228 7.22 12.98 -0.75
N ARG A 229 6.19 13.51 -1.40
CA ARG A 229 6.03 14.97 -1.66
C ARG A 229 5.97 15.81 -0.41
N TYR A 230 5.51 15.26 0.70
CA TYR A 230 5.27 16.01 1.94
C TYR A 230 6.17 15.57 3.09
N GLY A 231 7.12 14.68 2.86
CA GLY A 231 8.08 14.20 3.85
C GLY A 231 8.29 12.70 3.87
N THR A 232 8.83 12.21 4.96
CA THR A 232 9.14 10.78 5.17
C THR A 232 7.93 10.00 5.71
N PRO A 233 7.97 8.66 5.69
CA PRO A 233 6.98 7.83 6.39
C PRO A 233 6.80 8.20 7.86
N GLU A 234 7.89 8.48 8.60
CA GLU A 234 7.84 8.89 10.01
C GLU A 234 7.22 10.27 10.19
N ASP A 235 7.37 11.17 9.21
CA ASP A 235 6.69 12.48 9.24
C ASP A 235 5.18 12.31 9.12
N PHE A 236 4.73 11.33 8.33
CA PHE A 236 3.31 10.99 8.27
C PHE A 236 2.83 10.24 9.53
N MET A 237 3.66 9.39 10.14
CA MET A 237 3.34 8.84 11.47
C MET A 237 3.19 9.94 12.51
N PHE A 238 4.09 10.92 12.53
CA PHE A 238 3.96 12.10 13.39
C PHE A 238 2.66 12.89 13.11
N PHE A 239 2.26 13.00 11.85
CA PHE A 239 1.01 13.68 11.48
C PHE A 239 -0.20 12.99 12.14
N VAL A 240 -0.31 11.67 12.03
CA VAL A 240 -1.40 10.91 12.66
C VAL A 240 -1.33 11.01 14.18
N ASP A 241 -0.17 10.76 14.76
CA ASP A 241 0.09 10.82 16.21
C ASP A 241 -0.30 12.19 16.80
N HIS A 242 0.08 13.27 16.12
CA HIS A 242 -0.25 14.63 16.58
C HIS A 242 -1.76 14.91 16.54
N LEU A 243 -2.47 14.43 15.50
CA LEU A 243 -3.93 14.57 15.41
C LEU A 243 -4.62 13.76 16.53
N HIS A 244 -4.17 12.55 16.82
CA HIS A 244 -4.66 11.72 17.92
C HIS A 244 -4.50 12.41 19.27
N GLN A 245 -3.34 13.02 19.55
CA GLN A 245 -3.10 13.79 20.77
C GLN A 245 -4.01 15.01 20.92
N ARG A 246 -4.60 15.47 19.81
CA ARG A 246 -5.58 16.58 19.76
C ARG A 246 -7.03 16.09 19.72
N GLY A 247 -7.26 14.79 19.84
CA GLY A 247 -8.59 14.18 19.85
C GLY A 247 -9.27 14.10 18.49
N ILE A 248 -8.47 14.04 17.40
CA ILE A 248 -8.95 13.97 16.01
C ILE A 248 -8.55 12.62 15.41
N GLY A 249 -9.55 11.87 14.89
CA GLY A 249 -9.32 10.63 14.15
C GLY A 249 -8.91 10.88 12.69
N VAL A 250 -8.22 9.91 12.10
CA VAL A 250 -7.70 9.98 10.73
C VAL A 250 -8.27 8.85 9.89
N ILE A 251 -8.94 9.20 8.81
CA ILE A 251 -9.48 8.27 7.80
C ILE A 251 -8.66 8.43 6.52
N LEU A 252 -8.25 7.31 5.91
CA LEU A 252 -7.55 7.33 4.63
C LEU A 252 -8.48 6.93 3.49
N ASP A 253 -8.40 7.66 2.39
CA ASP A 253 -8.97 7.23 1.12
C ASP A 253 -8.05 6.19 0.48
N TRP A 254 -8.54 4.97 0.34
CA TRP A 254 -7.81 3.81 -0.16
C TRP A 254 -8.38 3.37 -1.51
N VAL A 255 -7.49 3.14 -2.48
CA VAL A 255 -7.84 2.91 -3.89
C VAL A 255 -7.55 1.47 -4.31
N PRO A 256 -8.35 0.47 -3.91
CA PRO A 256 -8.15 -0.92 -4.31
C PRO A 256 -8.81 -1.28 -5.65
N SER A 257 -9.41 -0.31 -6.33
CA SER A 257 -10.19 -0.54 -7.56
C SER A 257 -9.31 -0.60 -8.80
N HIS A 258 -8.31 0.26 -8.89
CA HIS A 258 -7.51 0.46 -10.10
C HIS A 258 -6.11 0.99 -9.77
N PHE A 259 -5.23 0.97 -10.78
CA PHE A 259 -3.87 1.52 -10.69
C PHE A 259 -3.40 1.99 -12.08
N PRO A 260 -2.44 2.94 -12.16
CA PRO A 260 -1.97 3.49 -13.42
C PRO A 260 -1.12 2.50 -14.20
N SER A 261 -1.00 2.74 -15.50
CA SER A 261 -0.20 1.91 -16.41
C SER A 261 1.27 2.32 -16.49
N ASP A 262 1.77 3.13 -15.54
CA ASP A 262 3.17 3.57 -15.48
C ASP A 262 4.14 2.39 -15.49
N ALA A 263 5.19 2.47 -16.31
CA ALA A 263 6.10 1.35 -16.56
C ALA A 263 6.80 0.82 -15.31
N HIS A 264 7.04 1.67 -14.31
CA HIS A 264 7.66 1.30 -13.03
C HIS A 264 6.67 0.71 -12.01
N GLY A 265 5.35 0.85 -12.25
CA GLY A 265 4.28 0.39 -11.37
C GLY A 265 3.87 -1.07 -11.60
N LEU A 266 2.63 -1.39 -11.19
CA LEU A 266 2.11 -2.76 -11.18
C LEU A 266 1.74 -3.31 -12.56
N ALA A 267 1.41 -2.45 -13.54
CA ALA A 267 0.96 -2.87 -14.87
C ALA A 267 2.00 -3.77 -15.55
N GLN A 268 1.58 -4.92 -16.05
CA GLN A 268 2.46 -5.91 -16.71
C GLN A 268 3.72 -6.22 -15.87
N PHE A 269 3.56 -6.44 -14.56
CA PHE A 269 4.64 -6.40 -13.58
C PHE A 269 5.81 -7.35 -13.90
N ASP A 270 5.52 -8.59 -14.31
CA ASP A 270 6.52 -9.58 -14.72
C ASP A 270 6.51 -9.84 -16.24
N GLY A 271 5.99 -8.88 -17.02
CA GLY A 271 5.77 -9.01 -18.46
C GLY A 271 4.44 -9.68 -18.81
N THR A 272 3.60 -9.90 -17.81
CA THR A 272 2.23 -10.42 -17.96
C THR A 272 1.24 -9.58 -17.16
N ALA A 273 -0.05 -9.73 -17.41
CA ALA A 273 -1.11 -9.17 -16.58
C ALA A 273 -1.13 -9.91 -15.22
N LEU A 274 -0.26 -9.47 -14.30
CA LEU A 274 -0.04 -10.13 -13.01
C LEU A 274 -1.04 -9.66 -11.95
N TYR A 275 -1.18 -8.36 -11.79
CA TYR A 275 -2.12 -7.73 -10.84
C TYR A 275 -3.47 -7.42 -11.48
N GLU A 276 -3.50 -7.17 -12.78
CA GLU A 276 -4.70 -6.89 -13.57
C GLU A 276 -5.22 -8.13 -14.31
N HIS A 277 -6.44 -8.04 -14.86
CA HIS A 277 -6.93 -9.03 -15.82
C HIS A 277 -6.25 -8.87 -17.19
N ALA A 278 -6.00 -10.00 -17.86
CA ALA A 278 -5.41 -9.99 -19.20
C ALA A 278 -6.38 -9.50 -20.30
N ASP A 279 -7.68 -9.74 -20.13
CA ASP A 279 -8.71 -9.23 -21.07
C ASP A 279 -9.04 -7.79 -20.70
N PRO A 280 -8.85 -6.81 -21.61
CA PRO A 280 -9.10 -5.39 -21.35
C PRO A 280 -10.55 -5.07 -21.01
N ARG A 281 -11.50 -5.93 -21.37
CA ARG A 281 -12.91 -5.78 -20.98
C ARG A 281 -13.14 -6.00 -19.47
N GLN A 282 -12.17 -6.56 -18.77
CA GLN A 282 -12.16 -6.74 -17.31
C GLN A 282 -10.98 -6.03 -16.65
N GLY A 283 -9.85 -5.90 -17.36
CA GLY A 283 -8.57 -5.45 -16.81
C GLY A 283 -8.21 -4.00 -17.06
N PHE A 284 -9.03 -3.24 -17.82
CA PHE A 284 -8.70 -1.85 -18.13
C PHE A 284 -9.94 -0.95 -18.11
N HIS A 285 -9.84 0.18 -17.42
CA HIS A 285 -10.92 1.17 -17.31
C HIS A 285 -10.79 2.21 -18.43
N PRO A 286 -11.74 2.26 -19.39
CA PRO A 286 -11.61 3.09 -20.58
C PRO A 286 -11.66 4.60 -20.28
N GLU A 287 -12.45 5.05 -19.28
CA GLU A 287 -12.58 6.45 -18.93
C GLU A 287 -11.38 6.96 -18.13
N TRP A 288 -10.87 6.16 -17.18
CA TRP A 288 -9.78 6.55 -16.28
C TRP A 288 -8.40 6.16 -16.80
N GLN A 289 -8.32 5.44 -17.93
CA GLN A 289 -7.07 4.96 -18.54
C GLN A 289 -6.18 4.21 -17.54
N SER A 290 -6.78 3.36 -16.72
CA SER A 290 -6.13 2.65 -15.62
C SER A 290 -6.39 1.15 -15.69
N CYS A 291 -5.49 0.34 -15.13
CA CYS A 291 -5.66 -1.09 -14.97
C CYS A 291 -6.62 -1.39 -13.82
N ILE A 292 -7.38 -2.47 -13.93
CA ILE A 292 -8.32 -2.96 -12.90
C ILE A 292 -7.72 -4.20 -12.26
N PHE A 293 -7.70 -4.24 -10.92
CA PHE A 293 -7.22 -5.39 -10.17
C PHE A 293 -8.01 -6.67 -10.44
N ASN A 294 -7.28 -7.80 -10.51
CA ASN A 294 -7.88 -9.13 -10.64
C ASN A 294 -8.22 -9.71 -9.25
N TYR A 295 -9.40 -9.41 -8.75
CA TYR A 295 -9.88 -9.91 -7.44
C TYR A 295 -10.11 -11.42 -7.39
N GLY A 296 -10.11 -12.10 -8.54
CA GLY A 296 -10.15 -13.56 -8.64
C GLY A 296 -8.82 -14.25 -8.40
N ARG A 297 -7.70 -13.47 -8.31
CA ARG A 297 -6.36 -14.00 -8.05
C ARG A 297 -6.03 -13.88 -6.57
N ASN A 298 -5.75 -14.99 -5.92
CA ASN A 298 -5.51 -15.06 -4.48
C ASN A 298 -4.36 -14.16 -4.01
N GLU A 299 -3.27 -14.11 -4.77
CA GLU A 299 -2.10 -13.29 -4.44
C GLU A 299 -2.42 -11.79 -4.52
N VAL A 300 -3.30 -11.37 -5.44
CA VAL A 300 -3.78 -9.98 -5.55
C VAL A 300 -4.70 -9.65 -4.38
N ARG A 301 -5.57 -10.57 -3.96
CA ARG A 301 -6.40 -10.42 -2.75
C ARG A 301 -5.53 -10.24 -1.51
N GLY A 302 -4.51 -11.09 -1.35
CA GLY A 302 -3.53 -10.98 -0.26
C GLY A 302 -2.76 -9.66 -0.29
N PHE A 303 -2.34 -9.18 -1.47
CA PHE A 303 -1.70 -7.88 -1.65
C PHE A 303 -2.57 -6.72 -1.18
N LEU A 304 -3.80 -6.64 -1.68
CA LEU A 304 -4.74 -5.56 -1.33
C LEU A 304 -5.19 -5.65 0.12
N GLY A 305 -5.51 -6.84 0.64
CA GLY A 305 -5.86 -7.03 2.04
C GLY A 305 -4.72 -6.65 2.99
N SER A 306 -3.48 -7.00 2.62
CA SER A 306 -2.29 -6.57 3.36
C SER A 306 -2.12 -5.05 3.34
N SER A 307 -2.42 -4.38 2.21
CA SER A 307 -2.38 -2.92 2.13
C SER A 307 -3.40 -2.27 3.07
N ALA A 308 -4.64 -2.77 3.12
CA ALA A 308 -5.64 -2.25 4.06
C ALA A 308 -5.19 -2.38 5.52
N LEU A 309 -4.74 -3.58 5.93
CA LEU A 309 -4.30 -3.81 7.31
C LEU A 309 -3.04 -3.04 7.69
N PHE A 310 -2.15 -2.80 6.72
CA PHE A 310 -0.90 -2.07 6.93
C PHE A 310 -1.12 -0.66 7.51
N TRP A 311 -2.10 0.06 7.02
CA TRP A 311 -2.40 1.41 7.47
C TRP A 311 -2.92 1.44 8.90
N PHE A 312 -3.70 0.46 9.32
CA PHE A 312 -4.11 0.30 10.71
C PHE A 312 -2.94 -0.13 11.61
N ASP A 313 -2.12 -1.08 11.14
CA ASP A 313 -1.04 -1.69 11.92
C ASP A 313 0.15 -0.73 12.13
N ARG A 314 0.53 0.01 11.10
CA ARG A 314 1.77 0.80 11.08
C ARG A 314 1.54 2.30 11.25
N TYR A 315 0.37 2.80 10.89
CA TYR A 315 0.06 4.22 10.93
C TYR A 315 -1.09 4.57 11.88
N HIS A 316 -1.65 3.61 12.60
CA HIS A 316 -2.72 3.77 13.58
C HIS A 316 -3.97 4.49 13.06
N VAL A 317 -4.22 4.49 11.74
CA VAL A 317 -5.39 5.17 11.19
C VAL A 317 -6.70 4.62 11.77
N ASP A 318 -7.74 5.46 11.84
CA ASP A 318 -9.01 5.16 12.49
C ASP A 318 -10.07 4.67 11.53
N GLY A 319 -9.81 4.80 10.24
CA GLY A 319 -10.73 4.34 9.21
C GLY A 319 -10.13 4.32 7.82
N ILE A 320 -10.81 3.60 6.93
CA ILE A 320 -10.51 3.57 5.50
C ILE A 320 -11.79 3.82 4.71
N ARG A 321 -11.77 4.85 3.86
CA ARG A 321 -12.78 5.04 2.81
C ARG A 321 -12.33 4.29 1.56
N VAL A 322 -13.15 3.42 1.04
CA VAL A 322 -12.84 2.63 -0.16
C VAL A 322 -13.29 3.38 -1.41
N ASP A 323 -12.33 3.77 -2.25
CA ASP A 323 -12.63 4.49 -3.50
C ASP A 323 -13.22 3.60 -4.58
N ALA A 324 -14.08 4.19 -5.41
CA ALA A 324 -14.61 3.64 -6.66
C ALA A 324 -15.27 2.25 -6.51
N VAL A 325 -15.97 1.98 -5.39
CA VAL A 325 -16.59 0.68 -5.09
C VAL A 325 -17.56 0.24 -6.19
N ALA A 326 -18.33 1.17 -6.78
CA ALA A 326 -19.25 0.82 -7.89
C ALA A 326 -18.51 0.23 -9.09
N SER A 327 -17.32 0.74 -9.42
CA SER A 327 -16.49 0.20 -10.51
C SER A 327 -15.92 -1.19 -10.17
N MET A 328 -15.74 -1.50 -8.89
CA MET A 328 -15.33 -2.84 -8.45
C MET A 328 -16.49 -3.84 -8.55
N LEU A 329 -17.68 -3.42 -8.13
CA LEU A 329 -18.86 -4.29 -7.99
C LEU A 329 -19.54 -4.63 -9.31
N TYR A 330 -19.43 -3.76 -10.34
CA TYR A 330 -20.17 -3.89 -11.58
C TYR A 330 -19.25 -4.02 -12.79
N LEU A 331 -19.33 -5.16 -13.50
CA LEU A 331 -18.49 -5.49 -14.66
C LEU A 331 -18.78 -4.59 -15.88
N ASP A 332 -19.94 -4.00 -15.94
CA ASP A 332 -20.40 -3.08 -16.99
C ASP A 332 -20.18 -1.60 -16.66
N TYR A 333 -19.55 -1.30 -15.50
CA TYR A 333 -19.31 0.09 -15.10
C TYR A 333 -18.50 0.87 -16.15
N GLY A 334 -19.04 2.00 -16.62
CA GLY A 334 -18.39 2.84 -17.64
C GLY A 334 -18.24 2.18 -19.02
N ARG A 335 -19.00 1.12 -19.33
CA ARG A 335 -18.89 0.32 -20.56
C ARG A 335 -20.22 0.24 -21.29
N LYS A 336 -20.14 0.12 -22.61
CA LYS A 336 -21.31 -0.11 -23.48
C LYS A 336 -21.60 -1.60 -23.58
N ALA A 337 -22.79 -1.92 -24.09
CA ALA A 337 -23.17 -3.29 -24.40
C ALA A 337 -22.14 -3.93 -25.34
N GLY A 338 -21.66 -5.13 -24.97
CA GLY A 338 -20.61 -5.87 -25.68
C GLY A 338 -19.15 -5.50 -25.32
N GLU A 339 -18.92 -4.46 -24.52
CA GLU A 339 -17.58 -4.02 -24.07
C GLU A 339 -17.20 -4.62 -22.70
N TRP A 340 -18.01 -5.50 -22.14
CA TRP A 340 -17.78 -6.16 -20.85
C TRP A 340 -18.12 -7.65 -20.92
N ILE A 341 -17.69 -8.40 -19.92
CA ILE A 341 -17.91 -9.85 -19.83
C ILE A 341 -18.82 -10.13 -18.64
N PRO A 342 -20.00 -10.76 -18.84
CA PRO A 342 -20.86 -11.14 -17.74
C PRO A 342 -20.20 -12.13 -16.78
N ASN A 343 -20.68 -12.18 -15.54
CA ASN A 343 -20.28 -13.20 -14.57
C ASN A 343 -20.82 -14.59 -14.99
N GLU A 344 -20.43 -15.63 -14.25
CA GLU A 344 -20.81 -17.02 -14.52
C GLU A 344 -22.32 -17.31 -14.52
N HIS A 345 -23.12 -16.39 -13.97
CA HIS A 345 -24.59 -16.46 -13.94
C HIS A 345 -25.24 -15.57 -15.02
N GLY A 346 -24.45 -14.91 -15.86
CA GLY A 346 -24.93 -13.97 -16.89
C GLY A 346 -25.25 -12.57 -16.36
N GLY A 347 -24.98 -12.28 -15.09
CA GLY A 347 -25.19 -10.98 -14.45
C GLY A 347 -23.99 -10.03 -14.62
N HIS A 348 -24.16 -8.81 -14.16
CA HIS A 348 -23.15 -7.75 -14.22
C HIS A 348 -22.35 -7.57 -12.92
N GLU A 349 -22.71 -8.25 -11.85
CA GLU A 349 -22.00 -8.20 -10.58
C GLU A 349 -20.62 -8.88 -10.67
N ASN A 350 -19.59 -8.23 -10.22
CA ASN A 350 -18.26 -8.79 -10.06
C ASN A 350 -18.19 -9.61 -8.76
N LEU A 351 -18.52 -10.90 -8.85
CA LEU A 351 -18.61 -11.79 -7.69
C LEU A 351 -17.26 -11.92 -6.95
N ALA A 352 -16.14 -11.83 -7.66
CA ALA A 352 -14.82 -11.88 -7.05
C ALA A 352 -14.55 -10.62 -6.22
N ALA A 353 -14.93 -9.42 -6.69
CA ALA A 353 -14.82 -8.18 -5.93
C ALA A 353 -15.75 -8.16 -4.71
N VAL A 354 -16.98 -8.66 -4.83
CA VAL A 354 -17.93 -8.81 -3.71
C VAL A 354 -17.33 -9.70 -2.62
N SER A 355 -16.77 -10.86 -3.00
CA SER A 355 -16.11 -11.78 -2.07
C SER A 355 -14.90 -11.13 -1.41
N PHE A 356 -14.05 -10.45 -2.19
CA PHE A 356 -12.87 -9.74 -1.70
C PHE A 356 -13.22 -8.68 -0.65
N LEU A 357 -14.18 -7.80 -0.92
CA LEU A 357 -14.61 -6.76 0.02
C LEU A 357 -15.15 -7.34 1.33
N ARG A 358 -15.91 -8.46 1.26
CA ARG A 358 -16.37 -9.16 2.46
C ARG A 358 -15.22 -9.71 3.29
N GLU A 359 -14.20 -10.27 2.66
CA GLU A 359 -13.02 -10.81 3.33
C GLU A 359 -12.19 -9.72 3.99
N VAL A 360 -11.94 -8.60 3.28
CA VAL A 360 -11.20 -7.46 3.85
C VAL A 360 -11.95 -6.91 5.06
N ASN A 361 -13.26 -6.63 4.94
CA ASN A 361 -14.06 -6.16 6.08
C ASN A 361 -13.98 -7.13 7.27
N SER A 362 -14.12 -8.44 7.00
CA SER A 362 -14.04 -9.44 8.05
C SER A 362 -12.66 -9.51 8.71
N ALA A 363 -11.59 -9.35 7.93
CA ALA A 363 -10.22 -9.34 8.44
C ALA A 363 -9.95 -8.08 9.29
N VAL A 364 -10.35 -6.92 8.79
CA VAL A 364 -10.17 -5.64 9.49
C VAL A 364 -10.92 -5.66 10.83
N TYR A 365 -12.21 -5.93 10.84
CA TYR A 365 -12.99 -5.90 12.09
C TYR A 365 -12.65 -7.02 13.08
N ARG A 366 -12.04 -8.11 12.63
CA ARG A 366 -11.50 -9.13 13.54
C ARG A 366 -10.28 -8.64 14.30
N GLU A 367 -9.40 -7.85 13.67
CA GLU A 367 -8.15 -7.38 14.26
C GLU A 367 -8.29 -5.97 14.86
N TYR A 368 -9.09 -5.12 14.25
CA TYR A 368 -9.33 -3.73 14.60
C TYR A 368 -10.84 -3.45 14.70
N PRO A 369 -11.53 -3.96 15.73
CA PRO A 369 -13.00 -3.84 15.84
C PRO A 369 -13.49 -2.41 16.11
N ASP A 370 -12.60 -1.49 16.38
CA ASP A 370 -12.83 -0.10 16.76
C ASP A 370 -12.51 0.92 15.66
N VAL A 371 -12.33 0.47 14.41
CA VAL A 371 -12.12 1.36 13.25
C VAL A 371 -13.36 1.49 12.38
N GLN A 372 -13.34 2.47 11.45
CA GLN A 372 -14.43 2.77 10.51
C GLN A 372 -14.08 2.35 9.08
#